data_1bb4c5d89f40038728dd3ffe69e6ac73
#
_entry.id   1bb4c5d89f40038728dd3ffe69e6ac73
#
_cell.length_a   1.000
_cell.length_b   1.000
_cell.length_c   1.000
_cell.angle_alpha   90.00
_cell.angle_beta   90.00
_cell.angle_gamma   90.00
#
_symmetry.space_group_name_H-M   'P 1'
#
loop_
_entity.id
_entity.type
_entity.pdbx_description
1 polymer ?
#
loop_
_entity_poly.entity_id
_entity_poly.type
_entity_poly.pdbx_seq_one_letter_code
_entity_poly.pdbx_strand_id
1 'polypeptide(L)'
;MALIEFFGKECPYCIQMHPIIEKLKGEGIVIEQFEVWHDPKNAAKMEQYDRGYCGGVPFFVNTTSKKFVCGGMAEKDLRAWVAGTGGESMN
;
A
#
# COMPACT_ATOMS: atom_id res chain seq x y z
N MET A 1 -11.27 -10.01 -0.59
CA MET A 1 -9.91 -9.64 -0.13
C MET A 1 -9.38 -8.51 -1.01
N ALA A 2 -8.91 -7.45 -0.39
CA ALA A 2 -8.32 -6.35 -1.15
C ALA A 2 -6.93 -5.99 -0.61
N LEU A 3 -5.99 -5.89 -1.53
CA LEU A 3 -4.65 -5.39 -1.28
C LEU A 3 -4.57 -4.03 -1.96
N ILE A 4 -4.29 -2.99 -1.19
CA ILE A 4 -4.38 -1.61 -1.66
C ILE A 4 -3.08 -0.88 -1.37
N GLU A 5 -2.60 -0.12 -2.37
CA GLU A 5 -1.51 0.84 -2.17
C GLU A 5 -2.01 2.23 -2.54
N PHE A 6 -1.82 3.18 -1.63
CA PHE A 6 -1.99 4.60 -1.92
C PHE A 6 -0.61 5.18 -2.17
N PHE A 7 -0.44 5.88 -3.27
CA PHE A 7 0.89 6.35 -3.68
C PHE A 7 0.84 7.76 -4.26
N GLY A 8 1.99 8.41 -4.31
CA GLY A 8 2.17 9.67 -5.00
C GLY A 8 3.03 9.44 -6.23
N LYS A 9 2.61 9.98 -7.36
CA LYS A 9 3.28 9.76 -8.65
C LYS A 9 4.77 10.11 -8.59
N GLU A 10 5.13 11.17 -7.89
CA GLU A 10 6.52 11.64 -7.77
C GLU A 10 7.19 11.18 -6.48
N CYS A 11 6.53 10.39 -5.67
CA CYS A 11 7.07 9.93 -4.39
C CYS A 11 8.24 8.95 -4.62
N PRO A 12 9.45 9.25 -4.11
CA PRO A 12 10.63 8.40 -4.36
C PRO A 12 10.44 6.96 -3.86
N TYR A 13 9.88 6.78 -2.67
CA TYR A 13 9.67 5.44 -2.12
C TYR A 13 8.59 4.68 -2.89
N CYS A 14 7.57 5.39 -3.38
CA CYS A 14 6.55 4.78 -4.23
C CYS A 14 7.16 4.30 -5.54
N ILE A 15 8.04 5.09 -6.13
CA ILE A 15 8.75 4.73 -7.36
C ILE A 15 9.62 3.49 -7.13
N GLN A 16 10.30 3.41 -5.98
CA GLN A 16 11.10 2.24 -5.64
C GLN A 16 10.27 0.97 -5.47
N MET A 17 9.03 1.11 -5.00
CA MET A 17 8.13 -0.03 -4.80
C MET A 17 7.53 -0.54 -6.11
N HIS A 18 7.46 0.30 -7.13
CA HIS A 18 6.78 -0.04 -8.37
C HIS A 18 7.31 -1.32 -9.04
N PRO A 19 8.62 -1.53 -9.22
CA PRO A 19 9.12 -2.78 -9.83
C PRO A 19 8.76 -4.01 -9.02
N ILE A 20 8.77 -3.90 -7.69
CA ILE A 20 8.44 -5.03 -6.81
C ILE A 20 6.96 -5.38 -6.95
N ILE A 21 6.10 -4.37 -6.98
CA ILE A 21 4.66 -4.56 -7.15
C ILE A 21 4.36 -5.17 -8.51
N GLU A 22 5.05 -4.73 -9.57
CA GLU A 22 4.88 -5.29 -10.92
C GLU A 22 5.35 -6.74 -10.98
N LYS A 23 6.40 -7.08 -10.25
CA LYS A 23 6.88 -8.46 -10.16
C LYS A 23 5.81 -9.37 -9.54
N LEU A 24 5.20 -8.91 -8.44
CA LEU A 24 4.12 -9.67 -7.79
C LEU A 24 2.91 -9.80 -8.69
N LYS A 25 2.58 -8.75 -9.45
CA LYS A 25 1.49 -8.78 -10.41
C LYS A 25 1.71 -9.87 -11.46
N GLY A 26 2.94 -10.03 -11.93
CA GLY A 26 3.31 -11.09 -12.86
C GLY A 26 3.12 -12.49 -12.27
N GLU A 27 3.08 -12.61 -10.95
CA GLU A 27 2.82 -13.86 -10.25
C GLU A 27 1.34 -14.05 -9.92
N GLY A 28 0.48 -13.14 -10.35
CA GLY A 28 -0.96 -13.22 -10.07
C GLY A 28 -1.41 -12.50 -8.81
N ILE A 29 -0.49 -11.80 -8.13
CA ILE A 29 -0.82 -11.03 -6.92
C ILE A 29 -1.13 -9.59 -7.34
N VAL A 30 -2.39 -9.20 -7.26
CA VAL A 30 -2.85 -7.87 -7.70
C VAL A 30 -2.99 -6.96 -6.50
N ILE A 31 -2.23 -5.86 -6.51
CA ILE A 31 -2.35 -4.79 -5.53
C ILE A 31 -3.02 -3.61 -6.24
N GLU A 32 -4.20 -3.20 -5.76
CA GLU A 32 -4.89 -2.04 -6.32
C GLU A 32 -4.12 -0.78 -5.94
N GLN A 33 -3.84 0.06 -6.93
CA GLN A 33 -3.05 1.26 -6.72
C GLN A 33 -3.90 2.52 -6.94
N PHE A 34 -3.87 3.42 -5.96
CA PHE A 34 -4.60 4.68 -6.02
C PHE A 34 -3.64 5.84 -5.83
N GLU A 35 -3.50 6.66 -6.87
CA GLU A 35 -2.65 7.85 -6.82
C GLU A 35 -3.38 8.95 -6.04
N VAL A 36 -2.72 9.52 -5.02
CA VAL A 36 -3.37 10.46 -4.10
C VAL A 36 -2.84 11.90 -4.16
N TRP A 37 -1.67 12.12 -4.75
CA TRP A 37 -1.12 13.47 -4.81
C TRP A 37 -1.80 14.36 -5.84
N HIS A 38 -2.35 13.76 -6.90
CA HIS A 38 -3.00 14.48 -7.99
C HIS A 38 -4.49 14.19 -8.09
N ASP A 39 -4.99 13.21 -7.36
CA ASP A 39 -6.40 12.81 -7.39
C ASP A 39 -7.03 12.99 -6.01
N PRO A 40 -7.83 14.05 -5.82
CA PRO A 40 -8.46 14.32 -4.53
C PRO A 40 -9.48 13.26 -4.11
N LYS A 41 -10.08 12.54 -5.04
CA LYS A 41 -11.00 11.44 -4.70
C LYS A 41 -10.24 10.30 -4.05
N ASN A 42 -9.07 9.96 -4.60
CA ASN A 42 -8.24 8.92 -4.02
C ASN A 42 -7.64 9.34 -2.69
N ALA A 43 -7.29 10.63 -2.55
CA ALA A 43 -6.81 11.17 -1.29
C ALA A 43 -7.87 11.03 -0.20
N ALA A 44 -9.12 11.33 -0.51
CA ALA A 44 -10.23 11.18 0.42
C ALA A 44 -10.45 9.71 0.79
N LYS A 45 -10.29 8.81 -0.18
CA LYS A 45 -10.40 7.37 0.06
C LYS A 45 -9.30 6.89 1.01
N MET A 46 -8.08 7.40 0.83
CA MET A 46 -6.96 7.07 1.71
C MET A 46 -7.25 7.45 3.16
N GLU A 47 -7.86 8.61 3.37
CA GLU A 47 -8.17 9.09 4.72
C GLU A 47 -9.12 8.14 5.46
N GLN A 48 -9.98 7.44 4.75
CA GLN A 48 -10.89 6.47 5.35
C GLN A 48 -10.14 5.29 5.96
N TYR A 49 -8.98 4.95 5.41
CA TYR A 49 -8.13 3.88 5.93
C TYR A 49 -7.06 4.41 6.87
N ASP A 50 -6.46 5.55 6.51
CA ASP A 50 -5.36 6.15 7.28
C ASP A 50 -5.90 7.12 8.34
N ARG A 51 -6.43 6.61 9.37
CA ARG A 51 -6.97 7.42 10.47
C ARG A 51 -5.84 8.01 11.33
N GLY A 52 -4.81 8.55 10.68
CA GLY A 52 -3.63 9.05 11.37
C GLY A 52 -2.54 8.02 11.56
N TYR A 53 -2.70 6.83 10.98
CA TYR A 53 -1.69 5.77 11.13
C TYR A 53 -0.38 6.13 10.43
N CYS A 54 -0.45 6.65 9.23
CA CYS A 54 0.74 6.94 8.41
C CYS A 54 0.91 8.43 8.10
N GLY A 55 -0.13 9.08 7.64
CA GLY A 55 -0.08 10.49 7.27
C GLY A 55 0.69 10.77 6.00
N GLY A 56 1.04 9.75 5.22
CA GLY A 56 1.83 9.91 4.00
C GLY A 56 1.83 8.66 3.15
N VAL A 57 2.60 8.68 2.06
CA VAL A 57 2.66 7.60 1.08
C VAL A 57 4.10 7.06 0.97
N PRO A 58 4.28 5.81 0.50
CA PRO A 58 3.24 4.85 0.18
C PRO A 58 2.56 4.29 1.44
N PHE A 59 1.28 3.97 1.32
CA PHE A 59 0.50 3.41 2.41
C PHE A 59 -0.18 2.15 1.89
N PHE A 60 0.14 1.01 2.50
CA PHE A 60 -0.36 -0.30 2.08
C PHE A 60 -1.38 -0.82 3.08
N VAL A 61 -2.54 -1.25 2.58
CA VAL A 61 -3.62 -1.79 3.41
C VAL A 61 -4.05 -3.15 2.89
N ASN A 62 -4.06 -4.14 3.77
CA ASN A 62 -4.65 -5.45 3.49
C ASN A 62 -5.98 -5.52 4.26
N THR A 63 -7.08 -5.44 3.53
CA THR A 63 -8.40 -5.36 4.16
C THR A 63 -8.84 -6.67 4.81
N THR A 64 -8.26 -7.79 4.40
CA THR A 64 -8.59 -9.10 4.97
C THR A 64 -7.90 -9.32 6.32
N SER A 65 -6.59 -9.07 6.38
CA SER A 65 -5.83 -9.22 7.63
C SER A 65 -6.00 -8.03 8.55
N LYS A 66 -6.50 -6.90 8.01
CA LYS A 66 -6.61 -5.61 8.71
C LYS A 66 -5.25 -5.14 9.21
N LYS A 67 -4.25 -5.28 8.35
CA LYS A 67 -2.89 -4.82 8.62
C LYS A 67 -2.45 -3.82 7.58
N PHE A 68 -1.61 -2.88 8.01
CA PHE A 68 -1.10 -1.84 7.14
C PHE A 68 0.41 -1.69 7.28
N VAL A 69 1.03 -1.08 6.27
CA VAL A 69 2.44 -0.72 6.28
C VAL A 69 2.58 0.70 5.78
N CYS A 70 3.38 1.50 6.49
CA CYS A 70 3.72 2.87 6.11
C CYS A 70 5.08 2.88 5.47
N GLY A 71 5.20 3.52 4.30
CA GLY A 71 6.49 3.69 3.64
C GLY A 71 6.92 2.52 2.79
N GLY A 72 8.10 2.65 2.19
CA GLY A 72 8.67 1.59 1.37
C GLY A 72 9.16 0.42 2.20
N MET A 73 9.28 -0.73 1.56
CA MET A 73 9.74 -1.94 2.22
C MET A 73 10.43 -2.88 1.24
N ALA A 74 11.19 -3.83 1.77
CA ALA A 74 11.80 -4.87 0.96
C ALA A 74 10.74 -5.83 0.44
N GLU A 75 11.05 -6.53 -0.64
CA GLU A 75 10.13 -7.50 -1.24
C GLU A 75 9.65 -8.54 -0.24
N LYS A 76 10.53 -9.02 0.62
CA LYS A 76 10.20 -10.00 1.66
C LYS A 76 9.08 -9.48 2.56
N ASP A 77 9.15 -8.22 2.95
CA ASP A 77 8.18 -7.61 3.84
C ASP A 77 6.85 -7.36 3.11
N LEU A 78 6.92 -6.99 1.84
CA LEU A 78 5.72 -6.82 1.03
C LEU A 78 4.98 -8.15 0.88
N ARG A 79 5.71 -9.25 0.65
CA ARG A 79 5.10 -10.57 0.55
C ARG A 79 4.45 -11.01 1.87
N ALA A 80 5.08 -10.68 3.00
CA ALA A 80 4.51 -10.97 4.32
C ALA A 80 3.21 -10.19 4.54
N TRP A 81 3.19 -8.92 4.13
CA TRP A 81 1.98 -8.12 4.21
C TRP A 81 0.86 -8.69 3.33
N VAL A 82 1.19 -9.12 2.12
CA VAL A 82 0.23 -9.76 1.22
C VAL A 82 -0.35 -11.03 1.86
N ALA A 83 0.49 -11.81 2.51
CA ALA A 83 0.07 -13.06 3.16
C ALA A 83 -0.72 -12.83 4.45
N GLY A 84 -0.77 -11.59 4.95
CA GLY A 84 -1.49 -11.27 6.16
C GLY A 84 -0.70 -11.44 7.44
N THR A 85 0.60 -11.74 7.35
CA THR A 85 1.47 -11.94 8.52
C THR A 85 2.34 -10.73 8.82
N GLY A 86 2.51 -9.82 7.86
CA GLY A 86 3.33 -8.63 8.02
C GLY A 86 2.50 -7.36 8.16
N GLY A 87 3.09 -6.35 8.76
CA GLY A 87 2.46 -5.07 8.98
C GLY A 87 1.91 -4.90 10.38
N GLU A 88 1.25 -3.76 10.61
CA GLU A 88 0.67 -3.41 11.90
C GLU A 88 -0.84 -3.52 11.86
N SER A 89 -1.45 -3.87 12.97
CA SER A 89 -2.91 -4.02 13.07
C SER A 89 -3.61 -2.67 13.06
N MET A 90 -4.73 -2.60 12.32
CA MET A 90 -5.56 -1.39 12.21
C MET A 90 -6.66 -1.40 13.27
N ASN A 91 -6.30 -1.31 14.51
CA ASN A 91 -7.28 -1.33 15.60
C ASN A 91 -7.27 -0.04 16.40
#